data_8ebf0b17859a0c80fd91df72105f19f6
#
_entry.id   8ebf0b17859a0c80fd91df72105f19f6
#
_cell.length_a   1.000
_cell.length_b   1.000
_cell.length_c   1.000
_cell.angle_alpha   90.00
_cell.angle_beta   90.00
_cell.angle_gamma   90.00
#
_symmetry.space_group_name_H-M   'P 1'
#
loop_
_entity.id
_entity.type
_entity.pdbx_description
1 polymer ?
#
loop_
_entity_poly.entity_id
_entity_poly.type
_entity_poly.pdbx_seq_one_letter_code
_entity_poly.pdbx_strand_id
1 'polypeptide(L)'
;MIKPGVIQQKAREVGVRDQQIEKDYILSWILKGIAQHEQLSKIIVFKGGTVLKKIYFEDYRFSEDLDFTLINNEISNEQIFEWFKETFEYTKEEANIPLVIINNNEHEDGSINFYISYIGPLGGQGNNKRVKIDISKSEQLVFEPVMKDVFIGYSDMEKHQLLCYPLEEVLVEKMRSVMQRMQARDFYDLWYLLVQHGMDIDFYKSQFESKCKSKELNPADFPKKLTERLPQYKGRWQSSMSEQIKDLPDFDQVEREVQRHLKKLLF
;
A
#
# COMPACT_ATOMS: atom_id res chain seq x y z
N MET A 1 -17.74 -3.98 -15.69
CA MET A 1 -17.86 -3.01 -14.58
C MET A 1 -19.13 -3.29 -13.77
N ILE A 2 -19.04 -3.36 -12.43
CA ILE A 2 -20.22 -3.49 -11.56
C ILE A 2 -21.13 -2.25 -11.60
N LYS A 3 -22.39 -2.40 -11.15
CA LYS A 3 -23.34 -1.28 -11.11
C LYS A 3 -23.06 -0.33 -9.94
N PRO A 4 -23.37 0.99 -10.05
CA PRO A 4 -23.18 1.95 -8.96
C PRO A 4 -23.81 1.52 -7.62
N GLY A 5 -24.99 0.90 -7.67
CA GLY A 5 -25.69 0.40 -6.48
C GLY A 5 -24.88 -0.63 -5.66
N VAL A 6 -24.00 -1.42 -6.30
CA VAL A 6 -23.12 -2.39 -5.60
C VAL A 6 -22.06 -1.64 -4.79
N ILE A 7 -21.46 -0.58 -5.37
CA ILE A 7 -20.51 0.29 -4.66
C ILE A 7 -21.19 0.92 -3.44
N GLN A 8 -22.38 1.51 -3.62
CA GLN A 8 -23.12 2.19 -2.56
C GLN A 8 -23.55 1.23 -1.45
N GLN A 9 -23.96 0.01 -1.80
CA GLN A 9 -24.31 -1.00 -0.82
C GLN A 9 -23.10 -1.37 0.02
N LYS A 10 -21.97 -1.71 -0.62
CA LYS A 10 -20.74 -2.08 0.06
C LYS A 10 -20.22 -0.94 0.96
N ALA A 11 -20.30 0.30 0.51
CA ALA A 11 -19.91 1.48 1.29
C ALA A 11 -20.70 1.60 2.60
N ARG A 12 -22.03 1.37 2.54
CA ARG A 12 -22.89 1.35 3.73
C ARG A 12 -22.56 0.20 4.67
N GLU A 13 -22.29 -1.00 4.14
CA GLU A 13 -21.96 -2.19 4.94
C GLU A 13 -20.66 -2.00 5.75
N VAL A 14 -19.63 -1.44 5.11
CA VAL A 14 -18.32 -1.23 5.76
C VAL A 14 -18.17 0.15 6.41
N GLY A 15 -19.17 1.04 6.25
CA GLY A 15 -19.21 2.35 6.92
C GLY A 15 -18.20 3.38 6.40
N VAL A 16 -17.88 3.37 5.10
CA VAL A 16 -17.01 4.34 4.45
C VAL A 16 -17.73 5.04 3.29
N ARG A 17 -17.10 6.04 2.66
CA ARG A 17 -17.70 6.77 1.54
C ARG A 17 -17.72 5.90 0.26
N ASP A 18 -18.72 6.13 -0.60
CA ASP A 18 -18.84 5.46 -1.90
C ASP A 18 -17.58 5.58 -2.75
N GLN A 19 -16.95 6.77 -2.74
CA GLN A 19 -15.71 7.04 -3.48
C GLN A 19 -14.54 6.18 -3.00
N GLN A 20 -14.51 5.84 -1.71
CA GLN A 20 -13.47 4.96 -1.15
C GLN A 20 -13.63 3.53 -1.70
N ILE A 21 -14.86 3.01 -1.75
CA ILE A 21 -15.14 1.69 -2.33
C ILE A 21 -14.90 1.67 -3.82
N GLU A 22 -15.31 2.73 -4.54
CA GLU A 22 -15.01 2.83 -5.97
C GLU A 22 -13.51 2.82 -6.22
N LYS A 23 -12.73 3.59 -5.47
CA LYS A 23 -11.27 3.60 -5.60
C LYS A 23 -10.70 2.21 -5.31
N ASP A 24 -11.14 1.53 -4.26
CA ASP A 24 -10.74 0.17 -3.92
C ASP A 24 -11.05 -0.84 -5.05
N TYR A 25 -12.19 -0.67 -5.73
CA TYR A 25 -12.56 -1.45 -6.91
C TYR A 25 -11.61 -1.21 -8.09
N ILE A 26 -11.28 0.06 -8.36
CA ILE A 26 -10.32 0.43 -9.41
C ILE A 26 -8.92 -0.13 -9.11
N LEU A 27 -8.44 -0.01 -7.86
CA LEU A 27 -7.17 -0.61 -7.44
C LEU A 27 -7.16 -2.11 -7.68
N SER A 28 -8.26 -2.81 -7.38
CA SER A 28 -8.38 -4.26 -7.60
C SER A 28 -8.25 -4.63 -9.08
N TRP A 29 -8.85 -3.85 -9.99
CA TRP A 29 -8.74 -4.09 -11.43
C TRP A 29 -7.36 -3.76 -11.99
N ILE A 30 -6.69 -2.73 -11.50
CA ILE A 30 -5.29 -2.46 -11.87
C ILE A 30 -4.39 -3.63 -11.43
N LEU A 31 -4.56 -4.12 -10.20
CA LEU A 31 -3.81 -5.27 -9.69
C LEU A 31 -4.09 -6.55 -10.48
N LYS A 32 -5.36 -6.79 -10.87
CA LYS A 32 -5.72 -7.91 -11.76
C LYS A 32 -5.03 -7.81 -13.13
N GLY A 33 -5.03 -6.61 -13.73
CA GLY A 33 -4.34 -6.36 -14.99
C GLY A 33 -2.83 -6.62 -14.88
N ILE A 34 -2.17 -6.16 -13.81
CA ILE A 34 -0.76 -6.43 -13.53
C ILE A 34 -0.52 -7.95 -13.42
N ALA A 35 -1.40 -8.67 -12.72
CA ALA A 35 -1.29 -10.13 -12.57
C ALA A 35 -1.42 -10.90 -13.89
N GLN A 36 -2.14 -10.37 -14.87
CA GLN A 36 -2.31 -10.96 -16.20
C GLN A 36 -1.20 -10.57 -17.18
N HIS A 37 -0.45 -9.51 -16.89
CA HIS A 37 0.62 -9.06 -17.78
C HIS A 37 1.88 -9.92 -17.62
N GLU A 38 2.34 -10.55 -18.71
CA GLU A 38 3.41 -11.55 -18.69
C GLU A 38 4.72 -11.07 -18.04
N GLN A 39 5.11 -9.84 -18.27
CA GLN A 39 6.37 -9.28 -17.76
C GLN A 39 6.18 -8.65 -16.39
N LEU A 40 5.18 -7.77 -16.21
CA LEU A 40 4.96 -7.07 -14.95
C LEU A 40 4.73 -8.03 -13.78
N SER A 41 3.95 -9.10 -13.98
CA SER A 41 3.67 -10.10 -12.93
C SER A 41 4.91 -10.75 -12.33
N LYS A 42 6.03 -10.77 -13.07
CA LYS A 42 7.29 -11.42 -12.67
C LYS A 42 8.28 -10.46 -12.01
N ILE A 43 8.18 -9.16 -12.26
CA ILE A 43 9.24 -8.21 -11.90
C ILE A 43 8.78 -7.11 -10.96
N ILE A 44 7.46 -6.89 -10.84
CA ILE A 44 6.91 -5.87 -9.95
C ILE A 44 6.44 -6.51 -8.65
N VAL A 45 6.94 -6.03 -7.53
CA VAL A 45 6.60 -6.57 -6.20
C VAL A 45 5.67 -5.61 -5.50
N PHE A 46 4.45 -6.05 -5.25
CA PHE A 46 3.42 -5.26 -4.57
C PHE A 46 3.74 -5.04 -3.10
N LYS A 47 3.65 -3.80 -2.62
CA LYS A 47 4.01 -3.39 -1.27
C LYS A 47 3.08 -2.32 -0.69
N GLY A 48 3.51 -1.70 0.40
CA GLY A 48 2.83 -0.55 1.02
C GLY A 48 1.64 -0.94 1.89
N GLY A 49 0.78 0.04 2.21
CA GLY A 49 -0.42 -0.18 3.02
C GLY A 49 -1.49 -0.99 2.29
N THR A 50 -1.54 -0.88 0.96
CA THR A 50 -2.54 -1.55 0.14
C THR A 50 -2.32 -3.06 0.07
N VAL A 51 -1.07 -3.56 0.18
CA VAL A 51 -0.79 -5.01 0.24
C VAL A 51 -1.42 -5.64 1.49
N LEU A 52 -1.44 -4.91 2.62
CA LEU A 52 -2.07 -5.40 3.85
C LEU A 52 -3.57 -5.66 3.65
N LYS A 53 -4.27 -4.75 2.98
CA LYS A 53 -5.71 -4.88 2.66
C LYS A 53 -6.00 -5.93 1.60
N LYS A 54 -5.19 -6.03 0.57
CA LYS A 54 -5.49 -6.85 -0.61
C LYS A 54 -5.02 -8.30 -0.49
N ILE A 55 -4.02 -8.55 0.37
CA ILE A 55 -3.33 -9.85 0.43
C ILE A 55 -3.43 -10.49 1.83
N TYR A 56 -3.31 -9.70 2.91
CA TYR A 56 -3.10 -10.27 4.25
C TYR A 56 -4.31 -10.17 5.17
N PHE A 57 -5.08 -9.07 5.13
CA PHE A 57 -6.15 -8.81 6.08
C PHE A 57 -7.38 -8.26 5.38
N GLU A 58 -8.39 -9.10 5.15
CA GLU A 58 -9.58 -8.73 4.38
C GLU A 58 -10.34 -7.54 5.01
N ASP A 59 -10.40 -7.47 6.35
CA ASP A 59 -11.06 -6.39 7.09
C ASP A 59 -10.14 -5.22 7.45
N TYR A 60 -9.01 -5.09 6.73
CA TYR A 60 -8.06 -3.99 6.97
C TYR A 60 -8.60 -2.65 6.48
N ARG A 61 -7.96 -1.55 6.98
CA ARG A 61 -8.24 -0.21 6.49
C ARG A 61 -8.08 -0.10 4.97
N PHE A 62 -8.89 0.72 4.35
CA PHE A 62 -8.72 1.06 2.94
C PHE A 62 -7.43 1.84 2.68
N SER A 63 -6.98 1.80 1.45
CA SER A 63 -5.82 2.54 0.95
C SER A 63 -6.16 3.11 -0.42
N GLU A 64 -5.37 4.08 -0.89
CA GLU A 64 -5.72 4.86 -2.08
C GLU A 64 -4.65 4.80 -3.17
N ASP A 65 -3.46 4.33 -2.82
CA ASP A 65 -2.28 4.32 -3.68
C ASP A 65 -1.83 2.87 -3.91
N LEU A 66 -1.08 2.64 -4.99
CA LEU A 66 -0.40 1.39 -5.26
C LEU A 66 1.10 1.61 -5.22
N ASP A 67 1.76 0.92 -4.32
CA ASP A 67 3.21 0.96 -4.13
C ASP A 67 3.84 -0.34 -4.64
N PHE A 68 4.94 -0.23 -5.36
CA PHE A 68 5.68 -1.36 -5.89
C PHE A 68 7.20 -1.19 -5.73
N THR A 69 7.91 -2.30 -5.73
CA THR A 69 9.35 -2.36 -5.94
C THR A 69 9.63 -3.13 -7.22
N LEU A 70 10.52 -2.61 -8.07
CA LEU A 70 10.98 -3.30 -9.27
C LEU A 70 12.19 -4.16 -8.93
N ILE A 71 12.15 -5.46 -9.27
CA ILE A 71 13.26 -6.37 -8.98
C ILE A 71 14.41 -6.20 -9.98
N ASN A 72 14.08 -5.89 -11.25
CA ASN A 72 15.06 -5.69 -12.31
C ASN A 72 15.20 -4.21 -12.67
N ASN A 73 16.25 -3.58 -12.18
CA ASN A 73 16.49 -2.14 -12.36
C ASN A 73 17.00 -1.76 -13.75
N GLU A 74 17.34 -2.72 -14.62
CA GLU A 74 17.80 -2.48 -15.99
C GLU A 74 16.66 -2.09 -16.94
N ILE A 75 15.42 -2.35 -16.55
CA ILE A 75 14.23 -2.03 -17.36
C ILE A 75 14.02 -0.52 -17.37
N SER A 76 13.90 0.06 -18.56
CA SER A 76 13.69 1.51 -18.70
C SER A 76 12.30 1.94 -18.22
N ASN A 77 12.17 3.22 -17.85
CA ASN A 77 10.89 3.78 -17.40
C ASN A 77 9.87 3.80 -18.54
N GLU A 78 10.31 4.06 -19.78
CA GLU A 78 9.47 3.99 -20.98
C GLU A 78 8.85 2.61 -21.15
N GLN A 79 9.64 1.54 -20.97
CA GLN A 79 9.15 0.17 -21.08
C GLN A 79 8.11 -0.13 -19.99
N ILE A 80 8.32 0.34 -18.76
CA ILE A 80 7.35 0.19 -17.66
C ILE A 80 6.03 0.90 -18.02
N PHE A 81 6.09 2.12 -18.55
CA PHE A 81 4.88 2.84 -18.97
C PHE A 81 4.13 2.14 -20.11
N GLU A 82 4.83 1.55 -21.10
CA GLU A 82 4.18 0.78 -22.15
C GLU A 82 3.46 -0.44 -21.59
N TRP A 83 4.08 -1.21 -20.69
CA TRP A 83 3.44 -2.34 -20.04
C TRP A 83 2.23 -1.95 -19.17
N PHE A 84 2.29 -0.79 -18.51
CA PHE A 84 1.10 -0.28 -17.82
C PHE A 84 -0.02 0.12 -18.78
N LYS A 85 0.28 0.65 -19.95
CA LYS A 85 -0.74 0.93 -20.98
C LYS A 85 -1.40 -0.37 -21.47
N GLU A 86 -0.62 -1.43 -21.70
CA GLU A 86 -1.15 -2.76 -22.05
C GLU A 86 -2.07 -3.31 -20.93
N THR A 87 -1.66 -3.16 -19.66
CA THR A 87 -2.49 -3.47 -18.49
C THR A 87 -3.80 -2.68 -18.48
N PHE A 88 -3.78 -1.41 -18.90
CA PHE A 88 -4.98 -0.56 -18.94
C PHE A 88 -5.93 -0.94 -20.08
N GLU A 89 -5.41 -1.32 -21.24
CA GLU A 89 -6.25 -1.85 -22.31
C GLU A 89 -6.92 -3.17 -21.88
N TYR A 90 -6.18 -4.10 -21.25
CA TYR A 90 -6.77 -5.29 -20.65
C TYR A 90 -7.92 -4.93 -19.66
N THR A 91 -7.69 -3.99 -18.76
CA THR A 91 -8.70 -3.56 -17.77
C THR A 91 -9.93 -2.94 -18.43
N LYS A 92 -9.74 -2.20 -19.52
CA LYS A 92 -10.82 -1.62 -20.32
C LYS A 92 -11.63 -2.67 -21.06
N GLU A 93 -10.96 -3.68 -21.65
CA GLU A 93 -11.62 -4.78 -22.36
C GLU A 93 -12.45 -5.64 -21.41
N GLU A 94 -11.87 -6.07 -20.28
CA GLU A 94 -12.50 -7.00 -19.35
C GLU A 94 -13.58 -6.32 -18.46
N ALA A 95 -13.32 -5.11 -17.99
CA ALA A 95 -14.18 -4.44 -17.01
C ALA A 95 -14.88 -3.19 -17.53
N ASN A 96 -14.59 -2.75 -18.76
CA ASN A 96 -15.03 -1.48 -19.31
C ASN A 96 -14.65 -0.28 -18.41
N ILE A 97 -13.42 -0.30 -17.86
CA ILE A 97 -12.86 0.77 -17.02
C ILE A 97 -11.76 1.48 -17.80
N PRO A 98 -12.02 2.68 -18.34
CA PRO A 98 -10.98 3.50 -18.97
C PRO A 98 -9.97 3.99 -17.92
N LEU A 99 -8.69 3.74 -18.17
CA LEU A 99 -7.55 4.19 -17.35
C LEU A 99 -6.59 4.97 -18.23
N VAL A 100 -6.12 6.14 -17.77
CA VAL A 100 -5.20 7.00 -18.52
C VAL A 100 -4.14 7.58 -17.60
N ILE A 101 -2.86 7.48 -17.98
CA ILE A 101 -1.77 8.19 -17.29
C ILE A 101 -1.91 9.68 -17.56
N ILE A 102 -1.97 10.48 -16.49
CA ILE A 102 -2.18 11.94 -16.59
C ILE A 102 -0.96 12.76 -16.20
N ASN A 103 -0.11 12.26 -15.30
CA ASN A 103 1.13 12.88 -14.87
C ASN A 103 2.13 11.80 -14.48
N ASN A 104 3.41 12.04 -14.72
CA ASN A 104 4.49 11.19 -14.24
C ASN A 104 5.64 12.05 -13.73
N ASN A 105 6.41 11.51 -12.80
CA ASN A 105 7.68 12.07 -12.34
C ASN A 105 8.71 10.94 -12.22
N GLU A 106 9.92 11.24 -12.63
CA GLU A 106 11.09 10.39 -12.46
C GLU A 106 11.99 10.99 -11.39
N HIS A 107 12.51 10.14 -10.52
CA HIS A 107 13.42 10.51 -9.44
C HIS A 107 14.86 10.24 -9.84
N GLU A 108 15.82 10.91 -9.19
CA GLU A 108 17.25 10.74 -9.45
C GLU A 108 17.76 9.30 -9.28
N ASP A 109 17.11 8.51 -8.42
CA ASP A 109 17.40 7.10 -8.21
C ASP A 109 16.75 6.15 -9.23
N GLY A 110 16.14 6.71 -10.29
CA GLY A 110 15.42 5.99 -11.34
C GLY A 110 14.01 5.53 -10.96
N SER A 111 13.59 5.71 -9.70
CA SER A 111 12.22 5.44 -9.26
C SER A 111 11.23 6.36 -9.97
N ILE A 112 10.00 5.88 -10.17
CA ILE A 112 8.95 6.66 -10.84
C ILE A 112 7.69 6.72 -9.98
N ASN A 113 6.95 7.81 -10.10
CA ASN A 113 5.58 7.87 -9.69
C ASN A 113 4.71 8.48 -10.79
N PHE A 114 3.47 8.01 -10.90
CA PHE A 114 2.53 8.55 -11.86
C PHE A 114 1.09 8.47 -11.35
N TYR A 115 0.26 9.31 -11.92
CA TYR A 115 -1.17 9.35 -11.63
C TYR A 115 -1.97 8.78 -12.79
N ILE A 116 -2.96 7.97 -12.44
CA ILE A 116 -3.93 7.41 -13.38
C ILE A 116 -5.28 8.10 -13.13
N SER A 117 -5.88 8.64 -14.18
CA SER A 117 -7.29 9.03 -14.17
C SER A 117 -8.15 7.83 -14.58
N TYR A 118 -9.32 7.69 -13.98
CA TYR A 118 -10.25 6.61 -14.28
C TYR A 118 -11.70 7.09 -14.40
N ILE A 119 -12.52 6.32 -15.13
CA ILE A 119 -13.98 6.42 -15.08
C ILE A 119 -14.50 5.11 -14.49
N GLY A 120 -14.98 5.18 -13.26
CA GLY A 120 -15.48 4.04 -12.50
C GLY A 120 -17.01 3.94 -12.48
N PRO A 121 -17.57 2.99 -11.70
CA PRO A 121 -19.01 2.74 -11.61
C PRO A 121 -19.86 3.94 -11.22
N LEU A 122 -19.34 4.86 -10.39
CA LEU A 122 -20.07 6.06 -9.98
C LEU A 122 -20.08 7.15 -11.05
N GLY A 123 -19.38 6.94 -12.16
CA GLY A 123 -19.26 7.93 -13.24
C GLY A 123 -18.48 9.18 -12.85
N GLY A 124 -18.49 10.19 -13.72
CA GLY A 124 -17.83 11.47 -13.51
C GLY A 124 -16.32 11.42 -13.76
N GLN A 125 -15.73 12.61 -13.85
CA GLN A 125 -14.30 12.84 -14.00
C GLN A 125 -13.86 13.92 -13.01
N GLY A 126 -12.57 13.99 -12.69
CA GLY A 126 -12.03 15.05 -11.83
C GLY A 126 -10.93 14.58 -10.89
N ASN A 127 -10.50 15.48 -10.02
CA ASN A 127 -9.37 15.23 -9.12
C ASN A 127 -9.55 14.05 -8.16
N ASN A 128 -10.80 13.73 -7.80
CA ASN A 128 -11.12 12.61 -6.92
C ASN A 128 -11.10 11.24 -7.64
N LYS A 129 -10.97 11.24 -8.97
CA LYS A 129 -10.93 10.04 -9.82
C LYS A 129 -9.50 9.75 -10.27
N ARG A 130 -8.59 9.71 -9.29
CA ARG A 130 -7.17 9.47 -9.54
C ARG A 130 -6.63 8.40 -8.59
N VAL A 131 -5.73 7.58 -9.11
CA VAL A 131 -4.90 6.63 -8.36
C VAL A 131 -3.45 7.03 -8.56
N LYS A 132 -2.67 7.04 -7.49
CA LYS A 132 -1.22 7.18 -7.56
C LYS A 132 -0.58 5.81 -7.61
N ILE A 133 0.43 5.66 -8.49
CA ILE A 133 1.31 4.50 -8.52
C ILE A 133 2.72 4.97 -8.23
N ASP A 134 3.37 4.33 -7.26
CA ASP A 134 4.77 4.54 -6.91
C ASP A 134 5.56 3.26 -7.20
N ILE A 135 6.62 3.35 -8.01
CA ILE A 135 7.50 2.23 -8.35
C ILE A 135 8.93 2.58 -7.92
N SER A 136 9.42 1.92 -6.89
CA SER A 136 10.79 2.09 -6.41
C SER A 136 11.74 1.16 -7.14
N LYS A 137 12.86 1.70 -7.62
CA LYS A 137 14.00 0.96 -8.17
C LYS A 137 15.16 0.85 -7.17
N SER A 138 15.19 1.69 -6.15
CA SER A 138 16.27 1.80 -5.17
C SER A 138 15.99 1.08 -3.85
N GLU A 139 14.85 0.38 -3.74
CA GLU A 139 14.49 -0.29 -2.50
C GLU A 139 15.20 -1.63 -2.35
N GLN A 140 15.96 -1.79 -1.27
CA GLN A 140 16.60 -3.05 -0.93
C GLN A 140 15.61 -3.97 -0.21
N LEU A 141 15.35 -5.15 -0.76
CA LEU A 141 14.59 -6.20 -0.10
C LEU A 141 15.48 -6.98 0.86
N VAL A 142 14.99 -7.25 2.05
CA VAL A 142 15.68 -8.05 3.08
C VAL A 142 15.03 -9.42 3.28
N PHE A 143 13.87 -9.62 2.66
CA PHE A 143 13.19 -10.90 2.53
C PHE A 143 12.83 -11.16 1.07
N GLU A 144 12.78 -12.43 0.68
CA GLU A 144 12.38 -12.82 -0.68
C GLU A 144 10.88 -12.53 -0.89
N PRO A 145 10.52 -11.91 -2.03
CA PRO A 145 9.12 -11.72 -2.41
C PRO A 145 8.37 -13.05 -2.50
N VAL A 146 7.09 -13.03 -2.21
CA VAL A 146 6.23 -14.22 -2.21
C VAL A 146 5.04 -14.05 -3.14
N MET A 147 4.65 -15.15 -3.81
CA MET A 147 3.41 -15.21 -4.57
C MET A 147 2.23 -15.45 -3.64
N LYS A 148 1.20 -14.62 -3.68
CA LYS A 148 0.01 -14.71 -2.81
C LYS A 148 -1.28 -14.48 -3.59
N ASP A 149 -2.34 -15.16 -3.15
CA ASP A 149 -3.69 -14.90 -3.62
C ASP A 149 -4.16 -13.51 -3.19
N VAL A 150 -4.79 -12.79 -4.12
CA VAL A 150 -5.45 -11.51 -3.85
C VAL A 150 -6.87 -11.77 -3.37
N PHE A 151 -7.32 -11.10 -2.32
CA PHE A 151 -8.71 -11.17 -1.88
C PHE A 151 -9.67 -10.66 -2.94
N ILE A 152 -10.68 -11.47 -3.27
CA ILE A 152 -11.69 -11.14 -4.27
C ILE A 152 -12.85 -10.39 -3.59
N GLY A 153 -12.81 -9.08 -3.71
CA GLY A 153 -13.82 -8.20 -3.09
C GLY A 153 -15.03 -7.88 -3.97
N TYR A 154 -15.03 -8.27 -5.26
CA TYR A 154 -16.06 -7.88 -6.24
C TYR A 154 -16.44 -9.07 -7.12
N SER A 155 -17.75 -9.15 -7.45
CA SER A 155 -18.35 -10.31 -8.12
C SER A 155 -17.96 -10.48 -9.59
N ASP A 156 -17.41 -9.45 -10.22
CA ASP A 156 -16.93 -9.45 -11.59
C ASP A 156 -15.43 -9.72 -11.73
N MET A 157 -14.81 -10.22 -10.63
CA MET A 157 -13.37 -10.43 -10.58
C MET A 157 -13.05 -11.91 -10.32
N GLU A 158 -12.12 -12.45 -11.09
CA GLU A 158 -11.61 -13.81 -10.91
C GLU A 158 -10.39 -13.85 -9.98
N LYS A 159 -10.16 -15.05 -9.42
CA LYS A 159 -8.96 -15.32 -8.60
C LYS A 159 -7.67 -15.06 -9.38
N HIS A 160 -6.73 -14.43 -8.73
CA HIS A 160 -5.39 -14.16 -9.26
C HIS A 160 -4.38 -14.02 -8.12
N GLN A 161 -3.11 -14.12 -8.49
CA GLN A 161 -1.99 -14.00 -7.55
C GLN A 161 -1.11 -12.81 -7.94
N LEU A 162 -0.42 -12.27 -6.97
CA LEU A 162 0.57 -11.23 -7.16
C LEU A 162 1.86 -11.57 -6.42
N LEU A 163 2.98 -11.20 -7.01
CA LEU A 163 4.25 -11.15 -6.32
C LEU A 163 4.22 -9.97 -5.35
N CYS A 164 4.44 -10.21 -4.06
CA CYS A 164 4.31 -9.18 -3.04
C CYS A 164 5.34 -9.33 -1.91
N TYR A 165 5.46 -8.30 -1.11
CA TYR A 165 6.23 -8.34 0.13
C TYR A 165 5.63 -9.36 1.08
N PRO A 166 6.45 -10.25 1.70
CA PRO A 166 6.01 -10.98 2.89
C PRO A 166 5.75 -10.00 4.05
N LEU A 167 4.96 -10.41 5.05
CA LEU A 167 4.60 -9.53 6.18
C LEU A 167 5.82 -9.02 6.94
N GLU A 168 6.86 -9.82 7.01
CA GLU A 168 8.14 -9.48 7.64
C GLU A 168 8.80 -8.29 6.94
N GLU A 169 8.79 -8.27 5.61
CA GLU A 169 9.30 -7.14 4.82
C GLU A 169 8.44 -5.89 5.03
N VAL A 170 7.11 -6.06 5.07
CA VAL A 170 6.20 -4.94 5.35
C VAL A 170 6.46 -4.37 6.74
N LEU A 171 6.65 -5.21 7.76
CA LEU A 171 6.95 -4.76 9.12
C LEU A 171 8.23 -3.91 9.18
N VAL A 172 9.35 -4.44 8.66
CA VAL A 172 10.64 -3.71 8.72
C VAL A 172 10.62 -2.44 7.88
N GLU A 173 9.88 -2.43 6.76
CA GLU A 173 9.64 -1.21 5.98
C GLU A 173 8.82 -0.18 6.75
N LYS A 174 7.78 -0.59 7.48
CA LYS A 174 6.97 0.31 8.33
C LYS A 174 7.78 0.87 9.49
N MET A 175 8.61 0.07 10.14
CA MET A 175 9.56 0.54 11.15
C MET A 175 10.49 1.63 10.59
N ARG A 176 11.09 1.39 9.41
CA ARG A 176 11.91 2.40 8.73
C ARG A 176 11.12 3.65 8.35
N SER A 177 9.90 3.47 7.82
CA SER A 177 9.05 4.59 7.37
C SER A 177 8.71 5.55 8.50
N VAL A 178 8.40 5.06 9.71
CA VAL A 178 8.14 5.92 10.88
C VAL A 178 9.38 6.69 11.35
N MET A 179 10.59 6.27 10.94
CA MET A 179 11.81 7.05 11.18
C MET A 179 12.01 8.18 10.17
N GLN A 180 11.44 8.07 8.96
CA GLN A 180 11.70 9.00 7.85
C GLN A 180 10.56 10.00 7.62
N ARG A 181 9.30 9.56 7.75
CA ARG A 181 8.13 10.37 7.40
C ARG A 181 7.07 10.40 8.52
N MET A 182 6.25 11.43 8.52
CA MET A 182 5.22 11.66 9.55
C MET A 182 3.82 11.34 9.02
N GLN A 183 3.62 10.08 8.60
CA GLN A 183 2.32 9.59 8.13
C GLN A 183 1.64 8.77 9.23
N ALA A 184 0.50 9.22 9.73
CA ALA A 184 -0.26 8.51 10.77
C ALA A 184 -0.65 7.08 10.35
N ARG A 185 -0.84 6.85 9.04
CA ARG A 185 -1.10 5.52 8.47
C ARG A 185 0.04 4.53 8.73
N ASP A 186 1.31 4.96 8.67
CA ASP A 186 2.43 4.07 8.95
C ASP A 186 2.48 3.66 10.42
N PHE A 187 2.09 4.56 11.33
CA PHE A 187 1.99 4.25 12.75
C PHE A 187 0.83 3.30 13.06
N TYR A 188 -0.32 3.46 12.38
CA TYR A 188 -1.43 2.51 12.45
C TYR A 188 -1.02 1.13 11.92
N ASP A 189 -0.35 1.08 10.77
CA ASP A 189 0.10 -0.18 10.16
C ASP A 189 1.08 -0.90 11.09
N LEU A 190 2.01 -0.17 11.71
CA LEU A 190 2.94 -0.71 12.70
C LEU A 190 2.21 -1.27 13.92
N TRP A 191 1.27 -0.52 14.49
CA TRP A 191 0.44 -0.99 15.60
C TRP A 191 -0.31 -2.27 15.25
N TYR A 192 -0.94 -2.30 14.09
CA TYR A 192 -1.73 -3.46 13.66
C TYR A 192 -0.86 -4.72 13.55
N LEU A 193 0.30 -4.61 12.91
CA LEU A 193 1.22 -5.74 12.76
C LEU A 193 1.76 -6.23 14.11
N LEU A 194 2.11 -5.33 15.02
CA LEU A 194 2.68 -5.69 16.31
C LEU A 194 1.63 -6.18 17.31
N VAL A 195 0.48 -5.51 17.39
CA VAL A 195 -0.51 -5.72 18.45
C VAL A 195 -1.64 -6.63 17.99
N GLN A 196 -2.26 -6.34 16.85
CA GLN A 196 -3.41 -7.10 16.37
C GLN A 196 -2.98 -8.42 15.72
N HIS A 197 -1.91 -8.39 14.93
CA HIS A 197 -1.38 -9.60 14.29
C HIS A 197 -0.35 -10.33 15.17
N GLY A 198 0.23 -9.66 16.16
CA GLY A 198 1.14 -10.26 17.13
C GLY A 198 2.55 -10.54 16.62
N MET A 199 3.04 -9.77 15.63
CA MET A 199 4.43 -9.91 15.18
C MET A 199 5.40 -9.43 16.26
N ASP A 200 6.45 -10.21 16.50
CA ASP A 200 7.49 -9.83 17.45
C ASP A 200 8.68 -9.19 16.72
N ILE A 201 8.90 -7.94 17.03
CA ILE A 201 9.91 -7.08 16.40
C ILE A 201 11.36 -7.60 16.63
N ASP A 202 11.58 -8.31 17.74
CA ASP A 202 12.90 -8.81 18.10
C ASP A 202 13.43 -9.87 17.12
N PHE A 203 12.52 -10.61 16.48
CA PHE A 203 12.89 -11.59 15.45
C PHE A 203 13.43 -10.95 14.15
N TYR A 204 13.17 -9.67 13.91
CA TYR A 204 13.48 -8.99 12.65
C TYR A 204 14.51 -7.87 12.82
N LYS A 205 15.22 -7.84 13.95
CA LYS A 205 16.16 -6.77 14.29
C LYS A 205 17.28 -6.65 13.25
N SER A 206 17.91 -7.75 12.86
CA SER A 206 19.00 -7.75 11.87
C SER A 206 18.55 -7.29 10.48
N GLN A 207 17.34 -7.65 10.07
CA GLN A 207 16.74 -7.21 8.81
C GLN A 207 16.40 -5.72 8.86
N PHE A 208 15.86 -5.26 9.99
CA PHE A 208 15.61 -3.83 10.20
C PHE A 208 16.91 -3.01 10.17
N GLU A 209 17.97 -3.48 10.80
CA GLU A 209 19.31 -2.86 10.75
C GLU A 209 19.82 -2.77 9.30
N SER A 210 19.69 -3.85 8.52
CA SER A 210 20.05 -3.87 7.11
C SER A 210 19.24 -2.86 6.30
N LYS A 211 17.92 -2.79 6.53
CA LYS A 211 17.01 -1.84 5.89
C LYS A 211 17.35 -0.38 6.24
N CYS A 212 17.72 -0.11 7.47
CA CYS A 212 18.17 1.21 7.91
C CYS A 212 19.48 1.61 7.22
N LYS A 213 20.46 0.67 7.15
CA LYS A 213 21.77 0.91 6.53
C LYS A 213 21.63 1.31 5.05
N SER A 214 20.71 0.71 4.30
CA SER A 214 20.49 1.05 2.89
C SER A 214 19.97 2.48 2.66
N LYS A 215 19.49 3.14 3.71
CA LYS A 215 18.99 4.52 3.70
C LYS A 215 19.76 5.45 4.66
N GLU A 216 20.97 5.05 5.04
CA GLU A 216 21.88 5.83 5.93
C GLU A 216 21.22 6.22 7.28
N LEU A 217 20.35 5.37 7.81
CA LEU A 217 19.69 5.55 9.09
C LEU A 217 20.39 4.74 10.18
N ASN A 218 20.46 5.31 11.40
CA ASN A 218 20.89 4.57 12.57
C ASN A 218 19.70 3.86 13.20
N PRO A 219 19.63 2.52 13.22
CA PRO A 219 18.52 1.77 13.80
C PRO A 219 18.29 2.05 15.29
N ALA A 220 19.34 2.37 16.05
CA ALA A 220 19.23 2.73 17.47
C ALA A 220 18.42 4.01 17.72
N ASP A 221 18.23 4.86 16.71
CA ASP A 221 17.40 6.06 16.81
C ASP A 221 15.90 5.76 16.71
N PHE A 222 15.51 4.54 16.38
CA PHE A 222 14.10 4.20 16.12
C PHE A 222 13.16 4.55 17.28
N PRO A 223 13.40 4.14 18.55
CA PRO A 223 12.52 4.47 19.66
C PRO A 223 12.43 5.98 19.90
N LYS A 224 13.56 6.69 19.80
CA LYS A 224 13.62 8.14 19.96
C LYS A 224 12.82 8.87 18.88
N LYS A 225 13.10 8.56 17.59
CA LYS A 225 12.42 9.19 16.45
C LYS A 225 10.93 8.93 16.44
N LEU A 226 10.50 7.72 16.83
CA LEU A 226 9.09 7.41 16.97
C LEU A 226 8.44 8.29 18.03
N THR A 227 9.04 8.37 19.23
CA THR A 227 8.52 9.18 20.34
C THR A 227 8.42 10.67 19.98
N GLU A 228 9.42 11.22 19.31
CA GLU A 228 9.43 12.62 18.86
C GLU A 228 8.30 12.94 17.86
N ARG A 229 7.78 11.92 17.13
CA ARG A 229 6.74 12.08 16.10
C ARG A 229 5.32 11.82 16.58
N LEU A 230 5.15 11.28 17.78
CA LEU A 230 3.81 11.00 18.33
C LEU A 230 2.86 12.19 18.30
N PRO A 231 3.28 13.44 18.63
CA PRO A 231 2.38 14.59 18.53
C PRO A 231 1.86 14.86 17.12
N GLN A 232 2.70 14.67 16.10
CA GLN A 232 2.32 14.84 14.70
C GLN A 232 1.39 13.73 14.22
N TYR A 233 1.64 12.47 14.65
CA TYR A 233 0.73 11.36 14.37
C TYR A 233 -0.64 11.60 15.01
N LYS A 234 -0.67 12.02 16.28
CA LYS A 234 -1.91 12.34 17.00
C LYS A 234 -2.70 13.45 16.31
N GLY A 235 -2.04 14.54 15.94
CA GLY A 235 -2.68 15.67 15.24
C GLY A 235 -3.27 15.32 13.88
N ARG A 236 -2.75 14.27 13.20
CA ARG A 236 -3.22 13.81 11.90
C ARG A 236 -4.08 12.55 11.96
N TRP A 237 -4.23 11.93 13.13
CA TRP A 237 -4.84 10.62 13.28
C TRP A 237 -6.24 10.56 12.67
N GLN A 238 -7.13 11.38 13.19
CA GLN A 238 -8.52 11.41 12.73
C GLN A 238 -8.64 11.84 11.26
N SER A 239 -7.97 12.92 10.87
CA SER A 239 -8.11 13.48 9.51
C SER A 239 -7.56 12.59 8.41
N SER A 240 -6.53 11.77 8.69
CA SER A 240 -5.92 10.89 7.70
C SER A 240 -6.51 9.48 7.65
N MET A 241 -7.26 9.07 8.71
CA MET A 241 -7.70 7.68 8.86
C MET A 241 -9.23 7.50 8.80
N SER A 242 -10.02 8.52 9.17
CA SER A 242 -11.49 8.41 9.27
C SER A 242 -12.20 8.06 7.97
N GLU A 243 -11.61 8.32 6.83
CA GLU A 243 -12.16 7.95 5.53
C GLU A 243 -11.79 6.52 5.11
N GLN A 244 -10.80 5.92 5.78
CA GLN A 244 -10.24 4.62 5.44
C GLN A 244 -10.70 3.48 6.36
N ILE A 245 -11.21 3.82 7.54
CA ILE A 245 -11.68 2.85 8.54
C ILE A 245 -12.82 3.44 9.36
N LYS A 246 -13.87 2.64 9.57
CA LYS A 246 -15.04 3.05 10.33
C LYS A 246 -14.73 3.19 11.83
N ASP A 247 -14.20 2.14 12.41
CA ASP A 247 -13.96 2.03 13.85
C ASP A 247 -12.48 2.28 14.14
N LEU A 248 -12.06 3.56 13.96
CA LEU A 248 -10.69 3.98 14.22
C LEU A 248 -10.40 3.92 15.72
N PRO A 249 -9.39 3.15 16.17
CA PRO A 249 -9.03 3.10 17.58
C PRO A 249 -8.53 4.45 18.09
N ASP A 250 -8.70 4.68 19.39
CA ASP A 250 -8.18 5.88 20.06
C ASP A 250 -6.65 5.94 19.97
N PHE A 251 -6.12 7.10 19.60
CA PHE A 251 -4.67 7.27 19.42
C PHE A 251 -3.88 6.96 20.68
N ASP A 252 -4.33 7.41 21.85
CA ASP A 252 -3.60 7.25 23.12
C ASP A 252 -3.60 5.77 23.56
N GLN A 253 -4.61 4.98 23.15
CA GLN A 253 -4.58 3.52 23.28
C GLN A 253 -3.52 2.91 22.38
N VAL A 254 -3.55 3.23 21.07
CA VAL A 254 -2.59 2.73 20.07
C VAL A 254 -1.16 3.06 20.48
N GLU A 255 -0.90 4.28 20.92
CA GLU A 255 0.41 4.71 21.41
C GLU A 255 0.90 3.84 22.59
N ARG A 256 0.07 3.67 23.63
CA ARG A 256 0.44 2.87 24.81
C ARG A 256 0.75 1.41 24.42
N GLU A 257 -0.01 0.85 23.50
CA GLU A 257 0.16 -0.54 23.05
C GLU A 257 1.45 -0.70 22.25
N VAL A 258 1.74 0.17 21.29
CA VAL A 258 3.00 0.16 20.53
C VAL A 258 4.20 0.35 21.47
N GLN A 259 4.13 1.30 22.38
CA GLN A 259 5.24 1.55 23.31
C GLN A 259 5.58 0.34 24.21
N ARG A 260 4.59 -0.51 24.55
CA ARG A 260 4.86 -1.77 25.29
C ARG A 260 5.73 -2.75 24.48
N HIS A 261 5.49 -2.84 23.18
CA HIS A 261 6.31 -3.67 22.29
C HIS A 261 7.73 -3.08 22.13
N LEU A 262 7.84 -1.77 22.03
CA LEU A 262 9.13 -1.10 21.87
C LEU A 262 10.04 -1.18 23.10
N LYS A 263 9.49 -1.28 24.31
CA LYS A 263 10.29 -1.46 25.54
C LYS A 263 11.13 -2.75 25.55
N LYS A 264 10.78 -3.71 24.70
CA LYS A 264 11.53 -4.96 24.51
C LYS A 264 12.70 -4.79 23.55
N LEU A 265 12.69 -3.75 22.71
CA LEU A 265 13.75 -3.45 21.77
C LEU A 265 14.96 -2.84 22.50
N LEU A 266 15.95 -3.67 22.78
CA LEU A 266 17.30 -3.24 23.14
C LEU A 266 18.16 -3.27 21.87
N PHE A 267 18.49 -2.11 21.33
CA PHE A 267 19.49 -1.97 20.27
C PHE A 267 20.90 -1.82 20.86
#